data_7a780020e0d35fc9ed66f379ad41cfaa
#
_entry.id   7a780020e0d35fc9ed66f379ad41cfaa
#
_cell.length_a   1.000
_cell.length_b   1.000
_cell.length_c   1.000
_cell.angle_alpha   90.00
_cell.angle_beta   90.00
_cell.angle_gamma   90.00
#
_symmetry.space_group_name_H-M   'P 1'
#
loop_
_entity.id
_entity.type
_entity.pdbx_description
1 polymer ?
#
loop_
_entity_poly.entity_id
_entity_poly.type
_entity_poly.pdbx_seq_one_letter_code
_entity_poly.pdbx_strand_id
1 'polypeptide(L)'
;IQCCLVGSEMCIRDRFYTVFGTIGALVVGLFAALLLNIDFRGKGLIRGLYLFPYVAPVIAVAFAWVILFDPFSGSINALLVQMEVVDTPINFFGQKPYALIMVTVFEIWRYFPLSFLFILARMQAIDVEMYEAADMDGASPFQIFWYLSLPTLMGILSILFLLRFIWTFNKFDDIFLLTGGSADTRTLTVNVYEQAFAVSNIGAGSAVAVLIFIFLLFFSIFFFRYFNREEGL
;
A
#
# COMPACT_ATOMS: atom_id res chain seq x y z
N ILE A 1 -0.68 23.79 9.36
CA ILE A 1 -2.03 24.19 9.86
C ILE A 1 -2.81 22.92 10.26
N GLN A 2 -2.86 21.86 9.43
CA GLN A 2 -3.57 20.61 9.73
C GLN A 2 -3.05 19.92 11.01
N CYS A 3 -1.73 19.83 11.18
CA CYS A 3 -1.12 19.18 12.33
C CYS A 3 -1.39 19.87 13.67
N CYS A 4 -1.60 21.19 13.67
CA CYS A 4 -1.92 21.91 14.90
C CYS A 4 -3.40 21.78 15.32
N LEU A 5 -4.30 21.53 14.36
CA LEU A 5 -5.75 21.42 14.62
C LEU A 5 -6.21 20.02 15.04
N VAL A 6 -5.48 18.98 14.64
CA VAL A 6 -5.91 17.57 14.81
C VAL A 6 -4.93 16.75 15.66
N GLY A 7 -3.80 17.32 16.06
CA GLY A 7 -2.72 16.66 16.82
C GLY A 7 -1.57 16.21 15.91
N SER A 8 -0.36 16.58 16.28
CA SER A 8 0.86 16.31 15.49
C SER A 8 1.11 14.83 15.28
N GLU A 9 0.80 14.00 16.25
CA GLU A 9 1.02 12.56 16.20
C GLU A 9 0.13 11.84 15.17
N MET A 10 -1.16 12.23 15.03
CA MET A 10 -2.03 11.65 13.99
C MET A 10 -1.50 11.93 12.59
N CYS A 11 -1.04 13.15 12.32
CA CYS A 11 -0.45 13.51 11.02
C CYS A 11 0.81 12.68 10.69
N ILE A 12 1.62 12.34 11.70
CA ILE A 12 2.82 11.50 11.51
C ILE A 12 2.39 10.08 11.13
N ARG A 13 1.38 9.53 11.80
CA ARG A 13 0.85 8.19 11.51
C ARG A 13 0.23 8.10 10.12
N ASP A 14 -0.60 9.08 9.75
CA ASP A 14 -1.16 9.15 8.40
C ASP A 14 -0.09 9.21 7.33
N ARG A 15 0.96 10.02 7.54
CA ARG A 15 2.09 10.07 6.61
C ARG A 15 2.82 8.75 6.52
N PHE A 16 3.14 8.14 7.67
CA PHE A 16 3.82 6.84 7.71
C PHE A 16 2.99 5.80 6.96
N TYR A 17 1.75 5.60 7.36
CA TYR A 17 0.86 4.61 6.76
C TYR A 17 0.67 4.85 5.26
N THR A 18 0.38 6.07 4.86
CA THR A 18 0.10 6.40 3.45
C THR A 18 1.33 6.27 2.58
N VAL A 19 2.47 6.83 3.00
CA VAL A 19 3.70 6.81 2.20
C VAL A 19 4.25 5.39 2.08
N PHE A 20 4.43 4.71 3.21
CA PHE A 20 4.97 3.34 3.21
C PHE A 20 3.99 2.33 2.62
N GLY A 21 2.70 2.45 2.86
CA GLY A 21 1.66 1.62 2.25
C GLY A 21 1.62 1.79 0.73
N THR A 22 1.64 3.03 0.24
CA THR A 22 1.63 3.32 -1.20
C THR A 22 2.90 2.84 -1.89
N ILE A 23 4.06 3.27 -1.40
CA ILE A 23 5.36 2.89 -2.00
C ILE A 23 5.57 1.39 -1.90
N GLY A 24 5.29 0.79 -0.75
CA GLY A 24 5.41 -0.66 -0.56
C GLY A 24 4.54 -1.45 -1.53
N ALA A 25 3.28 -1.08 -1.74
CA ALA A 25 2.40 -1.74 -2.70
C ALA A 25 2.87 -1.59 -4.16
N LEU A 26 3.45 -0.43 -4.52
CA LEU A 26 4.04 -0.22 -5.84
C LEU A 26 5.32 -1.05 -6.04
N VAL A 27 6.21 -1.04 -5.06
CA VAL A 27 7.49 -1.79 -5.12
C VAL A 27 7.23 -3.28 -5.19
N VAL A 28 6.38 -3.84 -4.30
CA VAL A 28 6.03 -5.26 -4.34
C VAL A 28 5.31 -5.62 -5.63
N GLY A 29 4.41 -4.74 -6.13
CA GLY A 29 3.72 -4.90 -7.41
C GLY A 29 4.69 -4.91 -8.60
N LEU A 30 5.70 -4.02 -8.59
CA LEU A 30 6.74 -3.97 -9.61
C LEU A 30 7.59 -5.25 -9.62
N PHE A 31 8.05 -5.70 -8.45
CA PHE A 31 8.79 -6.98 -8.35
C PHE A 31 7.95 -8.16 -8.83
N ALA A 32 6.68 -8.23 -8.44
CA ALA A 32 5.77 -9.26 -8.92
C ALA A 32 5.59 -9.21 -10.45
N ALA A 33 5.47 -8.02 -11.03
CA ALA A 33 5.35 -7.83 -12.47
C ALA A 33 6.60 -8.27 -13.22
N LEU A 34 7.78 -7.91 -12.72
CA LEU A 34 9.07 -8.35 -13.30
C LEU A 34 9.22 -9.87 -13.28
N LEU A 35 8.89 -10.52 -12.15
CA LEU A 35 8.97 -11.98 -12.02
C LEU A 35 7.98 -12.72 -12.93
N LEU A 36 6.77 -12.16 -13.11
CA LEU A 36 5.70 -12.81 -13.89
C LEU A 36 5.58 -12.30 -15.34
N ASN A 37 6.49 -11.45 -15.78
CA ASN A 37 6.59 -11.05 -17.19
C ASN A 37 7.27 -12.13 -18.05
N ILE A 38 7.97 -13.07 -17.43
CA ILE A 38 8.63 -14.19 -18.10
C ILE A 38 7.58 -15.22 -18.54
N ASP A 39 7.83 -15.86 -19.69
CA ASP A 39 6.97 -16.93 -20.22
C ASP A 39 7.34 -18.29 -19.59
N PHE A 40 6.40 -18.83 -18.81
CA PHE A 40 6.49 -20.18 -18.25
C PHE A 40 5.13 -20.87 -18.17
N ARG A 41 5.16 -22.22 -18.06
CA ARG A 41 3.94 -23.01 -17.92
C ARG A 41 3.28 -22.75 -16.56
N GLY A 42 1.97 -22.40 -16.57
CA GLY A 42 1.23 -22.11 -15.32
C GLY A 42 1.21 -20.65 -14.92
N LYS A 43 1.79 -19.71 -15.68
CA LYS A 43 1.78 -18.27 -15.38
C LYS A 43 0.39 -17.72 -15.08
N GLY A 44 -0.65 -18.20 -15.78
CA GLY A 44 -2.03 -17.75 -15.56
C GLY A 44 -2.55 -18.12 -14.17
N LEU A 45 -2.26 -19.32 -13.68
CA LEU A 45 -2.65 -19.74 -12.32
C LEU A 45 -1.95 -18.90 -11.26
N ILE A 46 -0.65 -18.69 -11.41
CA ILE A 46 0.12 -17.88 -10.46
C ILE A 46 -0.35 -16.42 -10.46
N ARG A 47 -0.60 -15.82 -11.62
CA ARG A 47 -1.19 -14.49 -11.74
C ARG A 47 -2.55 -14.41 -11.03
N GLY A 48 -3.40 -15.45 -11.16
CA GLY A 48 -4.66 -15.55 -10.45
C GLY A 48 -4.49 -15.62 -8.92
N LEU A 49 -3.51 -16.40 -8.42
CA LEU A 49 -3.19 -16.47 -6.99
C LEU A 49 -2.68 -15.14 -6.42
N TYR A 50 -1.90 -14.39 -7.19
CA TYR A 50 -1.45 -13.06 -6.78
C TYR A 50 -2.61 -12.06 -6.62
N LEU A 51 -3.74 -12.28 -7.31
CA LEU A 51 -4.92 -11.41 -7.17
C LEU A 51 -5.76 -11.72 -5.93
N PHE A 52 -5.58 -12.89 -5.31
CA PHE A 52 -6.37 -13.33 -4.18
C PHE A 52 -6.46 -12.30 -3.04
N PRO A 53 -5.36 -11.67 -2.56
CA PRO A 53 -5.43 -10.69 -1.48
C PRO A 53 -6.37 -9.52 -1.80
N TYR A 54 -6.39 -9.08 -3.04
CA TYR A 54 -7.19 -7.93 -3.47
C TYR A 54 -8.67 -8.27 -3.64
N VAL A 55 -8.98 -9.46 -4.16
CA VAL A 55 -10.36 -9.90 -4.45
C VAL A 55 -11.08 -10.38 -3.20
N ALA A 56 -10.36 -10.92 -2.23
CA ALA A 56 -10.96 -11.46 -1.00
C ALA A 56 -11.70 -10.38 -0.19
N PRO A 57 -12.84 -10.71 0.45
CA PRO A 57 -13.58 -9.76 1.30
C PRO A 57 -12.71 -9.21 2.43
N VAL A 58 -12.65 -7.89 2.57
CA VAL A 58 -11.76 -7.22 3.54
C VAL A 58 -11.98 -7.70 4.97
N ILE A 59 -13.25 -7.84 5.37
CA ILE A 59 -13.62 -8.28 6.71
C ILE A 59 -13.06 -9.67 7.02
N ALA A 60 -13.26 -10.63 6.11
CA ALA A 60 -12.77 -11.98 6.29
C ALA A 60 -11.24 -12.06 6.40
N VAL A 61 -10.56 -11.31 5.55
CA VAL A 61 -9.09 -11.29 5.53
C VAL A 61 -8.53 -10.57 6.76
N ALA A 62 -9.12 -9.44 7.18
CA ALA A 62 -8.69 -8.72 8.37
C ALA A 62 -8.84 -9.60 9.63
N PHE A 63 -9.98 -10.27 9.81
CA PHE A 63 -10.16 -11.19 10.93
C PHE A 63 -9.21 -12.40 10.87
N ALA A 64 -8.95 -12.94 9.68
CA ALA A 64 -7.96 -14.00 9.53
C ALA A 64 -6.57 -13.54 10.00
N TRP A 65 -6.15 -12.32 9.66
CA TRP A 65 -4.89 -11.75 10.14
C TRP A 65 -4.88 -11.56 11.66
N VAL A 66 -5.97 -11.03 12.24
CA VAL A 66 -6.08 -10.87 13.71
C VAL A 66 -5.91 -12.21 14.41
N ILE A 67 -6.56 -13.29 13.91
CA ILE A 67 -6.45 -14.63 14.48
C ILE A 67 -5.05 -15.21 14.29
N LEU A 68 -4.46 -15.09 13.10
CA LEU A 68 -3.13 -15.64 12.80
C LEU A 68 -2.02 -15.01 13.66
N PHE A 69 -2.13 -13.71 13.94
CA PHE A 69 -1.14 -12.94 14.71
C PHE A 69 -1.53 -12.75 16.19
N ASP A 70 -2.59 -13.44 16.65
CA ASP A 70 -3.00 -13.37 18.06
C ASP A 70 -1.87 -13.84 19.00
N PRO A 71 -1.60 -13.12 20.11
CA PRO A 71 -0.50 -13.48 21.01
C PRO A 71 -0.69 -14.81 21.73
N PHE A 72 -1.92 -15.27 21.96
CA PHE A 72 -2.20 -16.46 22.75
C PHE A 72 -2.49 -17.70 21.90
N SER A 73 -3.23 -17.54 20.82
CA SER A 73 -3.72 -18.64 19.98
C SER A 73 -3.22 -18.59 18.54
N GLY A 74 -2.49 -17.53 18.17
CA GLY A 74 -2.04 -17.32 16.80
C GLY A 74 -0.90 -18.23 16.38
N SER A 75 -1.06 -18.88 15.20
CA SER A 75 -0.05 -19.79 14.65
C SER A 75 1.28 -19.11 14.34
N ILE A 76 1.28 -17.83 14.01
CA ILE A 76 2.51 -17.08 13.72
C ILE A 76 3.35 -16.91 15.00
N ASN A 77 2.74 -16.52 16.13
CA ASN A 77 3.44 -16.44 17.40
C ASN A 77 3.96 -17.80 17.87
N ALA A 78 3.15 -18.85 17.72
CA ALA A 78 3.57 -20.21 18.04
C ALA A 78 4.82 -20.64 17.25
N LEU A 79 4.85 -20.36 15.94
CA LEU A 79 6.01 -20.63 15.08
C LEU A 79 7.24 -19.81 15.48
N LEU A 80 7.08 -18.51 15.75
CA LEU A 80 8.19 -17.63 16.14
C LEU A 80 8.86 -18.07 17.45
N VAL A 81 8.06 -18.49 18.43
CA VAL A 81 8.56 -19.02 19.71
C VAL A 81 9.20 -20.40 19.50
N GLN A 82 8.61 -21.28 18.71
CA GLN A 82 9.15 -22.60 18.41
C GLN A 82 10.49 -22.53 17.65
N MET A 83 10.65 -21.52 16.78
CA MET A 83 11.89 -21.27 16.04
C MET A 83 12.93 -20.49 16.84
N GLU A 84 12.66 -20.21 18.12
CA GLU A 84 13.52 -19.43 19.04
C GLU A 84 13.89 -18.04 18.51
N VAL A 85 13.04 -17.47 17.64
CA VAL A 85 13.22 -16.10 17.12
C VAL A 85 12.82 -15.06 18.17
N VAL A 86 11.84 -15.41 19.01
CA VAL A 86 11.37 -14.59 20.13
C VAL A 86 11.17 -15.46 21.37
N ASP A 87 11.50 -14.91 22.54
CA ASP A 87 11.35 -15.62 23.83
C ASP A 87 9.91 -15.64 24.32
N THR A 88 9.12 -14.63 23.95
CA THR A 88 7.73 -14.47 24.38
C THR A 88 6.84 -14.03 23.21
N PRO A 89 5.56 -14.44 23.21
CA PRO A 89 4.63 -14.04 22.18
C PRO A 89 4.49 -12.52 22.06
N ILE A 90 4.48 -12.00 20.83
CA ILE A 90 4.36 -10.57 20.54
C ILE A 90 2.89 -10.23 20.30
N ASN A 91 2.41 -9.17 20.94
CA ASN A 91 1.09 -8.61 20.63
C ASN A 91 1.19 -7.65 19.44
N PHE A 92 1.12 -8.20 18.24
CA PHE A 92 1.32 -7.47 16.99
C PHE A 92 0.33 -6.32 16.75
N PHE A 93 -0.92 -6.47 17.15
CA PHE A 93 -1.95 -5.45 16.94
C PHE A 93 -2.25 -4.62 18.19
N GLY A 94 -1.75 -5.02 19.38
CA GLY A 94 -2.02 -4.34 20.62
C GLY A 94 -0.87 -3.50 21.17
N GLN A 95 0.31 -3.53 20.56
CA GLN A 95 1.51 -2.83 21.08
C GLN A 95 2.16 -1.93 20.04
N LYS A 96 2.67 -0.77 20.51
CA LYS A 96 3.55 0.10 19.73
C LYS A 96 4.96 -0.51 19.65
N PRO A 97 5.69 -0.37 18.56
CA PRO A 97 5.31 0.20 17.26
C PRO A 97 4.67 -0.84 16.32
N TYR A 98 4.55 -2.11 16.75
CA TYR A 98 4.15 -3.23 15.90
C TYR A 98 2.80 -3.03 15.22
N ALA A 99 1.82 -2.47 15.91
CA ALA A 99 0.47 -2.29 15.38
C ALA A 99 0.44 -1.46 14.09
N LEU A 100 1.14 -0.31 14.06
CA LEU A 100 1.21 0.54 12.88
C LEU A 100 1.96 -0.14 11.73
N ILE A 101 3.03 -0.87 12.03
CA ILE A 101 3.80 -1.64 11.05
C ILE A 101 2.92 -2.73 10.44
N MET A 102 2.21 -3.51 11.27
CA MET A 102 1.37 -4.62 10.81
C MET A 102 0.20 -4.14 9.96
N VAL A 103 -0.45 -3.03 10.34
CA VAL A 103 -1.50 -2.42 9.52
C VAL A 103 -0.94 -1.96 8.16
N THR A 104 0.28 -1.40 8.15
CA THR A 104 0.95 -0.99 6.91
C THR A 104 1.34 -2.20 6.05
N VAL A 105 1.84 -3.28 6.65
CA VAL A 105 2.16 -4.54 5.95
C VAL A 105 0.89 -5.18 5.37
N PHE A 106 -0.22 -5.16 6.11
CA PHE A 106 -1.52 -5.61 5.62
C PHE A 106 -1.96 -4.81 4.38
N GLU A 107 -1.86 -3.48 4.42
CA GLU A 107 -2.17 -2.59 3.30
C GLU A 107 -1.31 -2.93 2.07
N ILE A 108 0.00 -3.11 2.24
CA ILE A 108 0.92 -3.49 1.16
C ILE A 108 0.51 -4.82 0.56
N TRP A 109 0.34 -5.85 1.40
CA TRP A 109 -0.02 -7.20 0.97
C TRP A 109 -1.38 -7.26 0.28
N ARG A 110 -2.35 -6.48 0.75
CA ARG A 110 -3.68 -6.48 0.18
C ARG A 110 -3.74 -5.79 -1.18
N TYR A 111 -2.96 -4.73 -1.38
CA TYR A 111 -3.12 -3.86 -2.54
C TYR A 111 -1.98 -3.90 -3.56
N PHE A 112 -0.87 -4.62 -3.32
CA PHE A 112 0.15 -4.82 -4.35
C PHE A 112 -0.41 -5.47 -5.63
N PRO A 113 -1.45 -6.34 -5.60
CA PRO A 113 -1.94 -6.97 -6.81
C PRO A 113 -2.51 -5.99 -7.84
N LEU A 114 -3.10 -4.89 -7.37
CA LEU A 114 -3.56 -3.83 -8.27
C LEU A 114 -2.39 -3.20 -9.02
N SER A 115 -1.34 -2.82 -8.27
CA SER A 115 -0.11 -2.27 -8.86
C SER A 115 0.53 -3.27 -9.82
N PHE A 116 0.62 -4.54 -9.43
CA PHE A 116 1.11 -5.64 -10.25
C PHE A 116 0.40 -5.73 -11.61
N LEU A 117 -0.94 -5.69 -11.62
CA LEU A 117 -1.71 -5.80 -12.86
C LEU A 117 -1.42 -4.67 -13.84
N PHE A 118 -1.45 -3.42 -13.36
CA PHE A 118 -1.23 -2.27 -14.23
C PHE A 118 0.20 -2.20 -14.74
N ILE A 119 1.18 -2.49 -13.88
CA ILE A 119 2.59 -2.52 -14.27
C ILE A 119 2.84 -3.64 -15.28
N LEU A 120 2.32 -4.85 -15.02
CA LEU A 120 2.46 -5.98 -15.93
C LEU A 120 1.82 -5.70 -17.30
N ALA A 121 0.62 -5.11 -17.31
CA ALA A 121 -0.05 -4.73 -18.55
C ALA A 121 0.79 -3.72 -19.36
N ARG A 122 1.40 -2.74 -18.70
CA ARG A 122 2.28 -1.78 -19.37
C ARG A 122 3.56 -2.41 -19.87
N MET A 123 4.17 -3.33 -19.10
CA MET A 123 5.35 -4.07 -19.54
C MET A 123 5.08 -4.91 -20.79
N GLN A 124 3.91 -5.54 -20.87
CA GLN A 124 3.51 -6.34 -22.03
C GLN A 124 3.16 -5.49 -23.28
N ALA A 125 2.97 -4.20 -23.10
CA ALA A 125 2.74 -3.25 -24.20
C ALA A 125 4.04 -2.61 -24.72
N ILE A 126 5.20 -2.96 -24.17
CA ILE A 126 6.51 -2.52 -24.70
C ILE A 126 6.87 -3.44 -25.87
N ASP A 127 7.30 -2.86 -26.98
CA ASP A 127 7.68 -3.61 -28.16
C ASP A 127 8.87 -4.54 -27.86
N VAL A 128 8.75 -5.80 -28.24
CA VAL A 128 9.78 -6.82 -28.01
C VAL A 128 11.08 -6.46 -28.74
N GLU A 129 10.97 -5.80 -29.90
CA GLU A 129 12.10 -5.33 -30.70
C GLU A 129 13.03 -4.38 -29.91
N MET A 130 12.50 -3.60 -28.97
CA MET A 130 13.30 -2.74 -28.11
C MET A 130 14.20 -3.55 -27.16
N TYR A 131 13.70 -4.68 -26.65
CA TYR A 131 14.47 -5.56 -25.79
C TYR A 131 15.52 -6.34 -26.59
N GLU A 132 15.15 -6.84 -27.79
CA GLU A 132 16.06 -7.54 -28.69
C GLU A 132 17.20 -6.62 -29.15
N ALA A 133 16.92 -5.34 -29.46
CA ALA A 133 17.94 -4.37 -29.80
C ALA A 133 18.91 -4.11 -28.62
N ALA A 134 18.39 -3.98 -27.42
CA ALA A 134 19.22 -3.81 -26.21
C ALA A 134 20.10 -5.04 -25.94
N ASP A 135 19.60 -6.25 -26.18
CA ASP A 135 20.37 -7.50 -26.05
C ASP A 135 21.46 -7.58 -27.12
N MET A 136 21.18 -7.14 -28.36
CA MET A 136 22.18 -7.08 -29.43
C MET A 136 23.30 -6.07 -29.14
N ASP A 137 22.96 -4.97 -28.43
CA ASP A 137 23.94 -3.99 -27.96
C ASP A 137 24.74 -4.47 -26.72
N GLY A 138 24.45 -5.68 -26.22
CA GLY A 138 25.15 -6.30 -25.09
C GLY A 138 24.77 -5.74 -23.73
N ALA A 139 23.58 -5.15 -23.61
CA ALA A 139 23.09 -4.62 -22.35
C ALA A 139 22.79 -5.74 -21.34
N SER A 140 23.26 -5.59 -20.10
CA SER A 140 22.89 -6.52 -19.03
C SER A 140 21.42 -6.36 -18.61
N PRO A 141 20.77 -7.38 -18.01
CA PRO A 141 19.38 -7.29 -17.54
C PRO A 141 19.13 -6.11 -16.59
N PHE A 142 20.13 -5.74 -15.79
CA PHE A 142 20.07 -4.58 -14.89
C PHE A 142 20.07 -3.27 -15.69
N GLN A 143 20.86 -3.16 -16.75
CA GLN A 143 20.88 -2.00 -17.63
C GLN A 143 19.57 -1.88 -18.41
N ILE A 144 19.03 -2.98 -18.93
CA ILE A 144 17.72 -3.03 -19.60
C ILE A 144 16.63 -2.54 -18.65
N PHE A 145 16.64 -3.00 -17.40
CA PHE A 145 15.67 -2.52 -16.42
C PHE A 145 15.75 -1.01 -16.17
N TRP A 146 16.95 -0.48 -15.89
CA TRP A 146 17.11 0.92 -15.51
C TRP A 146 16.99 1.91 -16.66
N TYR A 147 17.45 1.54 -17.87
CA TYR A 147 17.51 2.46 -19.02
C TYR A 147 16.36 2.28 -20.00
N LEU A 148 15.70 1.12 -20.03
CA LEU A 148 14.59 0.84 -20.94
C LEU A 148 13.26 0.65 -20.19
N SER A 149 13.18 -0.35 -19.29
CA SER A 149 11.92 -0.72 -18.66
C SER A 149 11.43 0.37 -17.70
N LEU A 150 12.24 0.80 -16.75
CA LEU A 150 11.82 1.75 -15.72
C LEU A 150 11.40 3.11 -16.29
N PRO A 151 12.14 3.75 -17.22
CA PRO A 151 11.67 5.00 -17.83
C PRO A 151 10.33 4.85 -18.56
N THR A 152 10.14 3.75 -19.28
CA THR A 152 8.87 3.46 -19.99
C THR A 152 7.70 3.21 -19.03
N LEU A 153 7.98 2.75 -17.81
CA LEU A 153 7.00 2.52 -16.76
C LEU A 153 6.69 3.77 -15.92
N MET A 154 7.51 4.83 -15.99
CA MET A 154 7.37 6.00 -15.11
C MET A 154 6.00 6.65 -15.22
N GLY A 155 5.42 6.76 -16.42
CA GLY A 155 4.09 7.33 -16.59
C GLY A 155 3.01 6.56 -15.82
N ILE A 156 2.95 5.23 -15.97
CA ILE A 156 1.97 4.41 -15.24
C ILE A 156 2.27 4.37 -13.73
N LEU A 157 3.54 4.33 -13.33
CA LEU A 157 3.93 4.35 -11.92
C LEU A 157 3.50 5.65 -11.25
N SER A 158 3.62 6.79 -11.93
CA SER A 158 3.19 8.09 -11.43
C SER A 158 1.68 8.14 -11.21
N ILE A 159 0.90 7.69 -12.18
CA ILE A 159 -0.57 7.63 -12.08
C ILE A 159 -0.97 6.68 -10.93
N LEU A 160 -0.37 5.50 -10.87
CA LEU A 160 -0.64 4.53 -9.80
C LEU A 160 -0.25 5.08 -8.42
N PHE A 161 0.87 5.79 -8.32
CA PHE A 161 1.28 6.42 -7.07
C PHE A 161 0.23 7.43 -6.60
N LEU A 162 -0.22 8.33 -7.45
CA LEU A 162 -1.23 9.32 -7.10
C LEU A 162 -2.55 8.65 -6.66
N LEU A 163 -3.03 7.70 -7.45
CA LEU A 163 -4.27 7.00 -7.19
C LEU A 163 -4.21 6.21 -5.89
N ARG A 164 -3.12 5.47 -5.69
CA ARG A 164 -2.89 4.71 -4.45
C ARG A 164 -2.72 5.63 -3.25
N PHE A 165 -1.99 6.74 -3.39
CA PHE A 165 -1.81 7.72 -2.32
C PHE A 165 -3.16 8.26 -1.83
N ILE A 166 -4.03 8.67 -2.76
CA ILE A 166 -5.37 9.19 -2.43
C ILE A 166 -6.21 8.11 -1.72
N TRP A 167 -6.19 6.88 -2.23
CA TRP A 167 -6.97 5.78 -1.65
C TRP A 167 -6.45 5.36 -0.28
N THR A 168 -5.14 5.19 -0.13
CA THR A 168 -4.52 4.79 1.15
C THR A 168 -4.69 5.87 2.21
N PHE A 169 -4.60 7.16 1.84
CA PHE A 169 -4.86 8.27 2.78
C PHE A 169 -6.30 8.28 3.30
N ASN A 170 -7.28 7.92 2.45
CA ASN A 170 -8.69 7.83 2.83
C ASN A 170 -9.07 6.48 3.47
N LYS A 171 -8.10 5.60 3.74
CA LYS A 171 -8.38 4.27 4.26
C LYS A 171 -8.88 4.33 5.71
N PHE A 172 -10.01 3.66 5.93
CA PHE A 172 -10.64 3.51 7.24
C PHE A 172 -10.77 2.04 7.62
N ASP A 173 -11.35 1.24 6.71
CA ASP A 173 -11.77 -0.13 6.91
C ASP A 173 -10.64 -1.04 7.42
N ASP A 174 -9.48 -1.05 6.76
CA ASP A 174 -8.36 -1.92 7.11
C ASP A 174 -7.83 -1.61 8.53
N ILE A 175 -7.66 -0.31 8.86
CA ILE A 175 -7.17 0.12 10.17
C ILE A 175 -8.20 -0.19 11.26
N PHE A 176 -9.47 0.11 10.99
CA PHE A 176 -10.54 -0.09 11.95
C PHE A 176 -10.79 -1.57 12.25
N LEU A 177 -10.75 -2.44 11.23
CA LEU A 177 -10.95 -3.87 11.40
C LEU A 177 -9.79 -4.58 12.12
N LEU A 178 -8.54 -4.13 11.94
CA LEU A 178 -7.37 -4.75 12.56
C LEU A 178 -7.11 -4.29 13.98
N THR A 179 -7.29 -3.00 14.28
CA THR A 179 -6.87 -2.40 15.55
C THR A 179 -7.93 -1.52 16.22
N GLY A 180 -9.00 -1.17 15.49
CA GLY A 180 -9.99 -0.19 15.97
C GLY A 180 -9.39 1.21 16.20
N GLY A 181 -8.21 1.51 15.64
CA GLY A 181 -7.48 2.76 15.92
C GLY A 181 -6.72 2.76 17.24
N SER A 182 -6.66 1.63 17.96
CA SER A 182 -5.89 1.47 19.19
C SER A 182 -4.39 1.32 18.92
N ALA A 183 -3.57 1.18 19.96
CA ALA A 183 -2.13 0.94 19.87
C ALA A 183 -1.38 1.88 18.90
N ASP A 184 -1.80 3.14 18.86
CA ASP A 184 -1.18 4.20 18.07
C ASP A 184 -1.41 4.09 16.54
N THR A 185 -2.52 3.48 16.12
CA THR A 185 -2.91 3.36 14.71
C THR A 185 -4.04 4.30 14.31
N ARG A 186 -4.46 5.20 15.20
CA ARG A 186 -5.54 6.15 14.95
C ARG A 186 -5.13 7.17 13.89
N THR A 187 -5.72 7.04 12.71
CA THR A 187 -5.56 7.95 11.57
C THR A 187 -6.64 9.04 11.55
N LEU A 188 -6.50 10.02 10.65
CA LEU A 188 -7.50 11.08 10.47
C LEU A 188 -8.86 10.52 10.08
N THR A 189 -8.91 9.51 9.23
CA THR A 189 -10.15 8.86 8.79
C THR A 189 -10.84 8.10 9.93
N VAL A 190 -10.07 7.39 10.77
CA VAL A 190 -10.60 6.77 11.99
C VAL A 190 -11.12 7.83 12.96
N ASN A 191 -10.43 8.95 13.10
CA ASN A 191 -10.88 10.07 13.92
C ASN A 191 -12.21 10.68 13.40
N VAL A 192 -12.35 10.86 12.08
CA VAL A 192 -13.62 11.32 11.47
C VAL A 192 -14.76 10.40 11.88
N TYR A 193 -14.57 9.10 11.78
CA TYR A 193 -15.58 8.11 12.16
C TYR A 193 -15.93 8.18 13.65
N GLU A 194 -14.92 8.22 14.53
CA GLU A 194 -15.13 8.30 15.97
C GLU A 194 -15.87 9.59 16.37
N GLN A 195 -15.49 10.76 15.82
CA GLN A 195 -16.16 12.01 16.10
C GLN A 195 -17.62 11.99 15.64
N ALA A 196 -17.86 11.52 14.41
CA ALA A 196 -19.20 11.53 13.84
C ALA A 196 -20.15 10.53 14.52
N PHE A 197 -19.67 9.30 14.78
CA PHE A 197 -20.54 8.19 15.22
C PHE A 197 -20.38 7.81 16.68
N ALA A 198 -19.16 7.75 17.23
CA ALA A 198 -18.95 7.38 18.63
C ALA A 198 -19.23 8.54 19.59
N VAL A 199 -18.82 9.75 19.24
CA VAL A 199 -19.02 10.96 20.05
C VAL A 199 -20.29 11.72 19.67
N SER A 200 -20.93 11.35 18.53
CA SER A 200 -22.10 12.03 17.94
C SER A 200 -21.85 13.51 17.64
N ASN A 201 -20.61 13.90 17.40
CA ASN A 201 -20.22 15.26 17.01
C ASN A 201 -19.98 15.33 15.50
N ILE A 202 -21.07 15.35 14.73
CA ILE A 202 -21.04 15.38 13.26
C ILE A 202 -20.28 16.61 12.74
N GLY A 203 -20.41 17.75 13.43
CA GLY A 203 -19.72 18.98 13.04
C GLY A 203 -18.19 18.85 13.09
N ALA A 204 -17.64 18.26 14.15
CA ALA A 204 -16.20 18.02 14.27
C ALA A 204 -15.72 16.99 13.24
N GLY A 205 -16.45 15.89 13.05
CA GLY A 205 -16.14 14.88 12.03
C GLY A 205 -16.10 15.48 10.62
N SER A 206 -17.13 16.25 10.25
CA SER A 206 -17.21 16.93 8.97
C SER A 206 -16.07 17.94 8.75
N ALA A 207 -15.69 18.69 9.78
CA ALA A 207 -14.57 19.63 9.69
C ALA A 207 -13.25 18.92 9.36
N VAL A 208 -12.96 17.79 10.01
CA VAL A 208 -11.76 17.00 9.71
C VAL A 208 -11.82 16.41 8.30
N ALA A 209 -12.98 15.90 7.86
CA ALA A 209 -13.18 15.38 6.51
C ALA A 209 -12.94 16.46 5.43
N VAL A 210 -13.41 17.69 5.64
CA VAL A 210 -13.12 18.82 4.72
C VAL A 210 -11.63 19.15 4.68
N LEU A 211 -10.92 19.10 5.80
CA LEU A 211 -9.47 19.31 5.82
C LEU A 211 -8.73 18.22 5.04
N ILE A 212 -9.12 16.94 5.17
CA ILE A 212 -8.58 15.84 4.38
C ILE A 212 -8.80 16.10 2.89
N PHE A 213 -10.03 16.46 2.50
CA PHE A 213 -10.37 16.75 1.11
C PHE A 213 -9.52 17.89 0.53
N ILE A 214 -9.38 19.01 1.24
CA ILE A 214 -8.57 20.15 0.81
C ILE A 214 -7.11 19.72 0.65
N PHE A 215 -6.56 18.97 1.60
CA PHE A 215 -5.19 18.48 1.52
C PHE A 215 -4.97 17.59 0.28
N LEU A 216 -5.83 16.61 0.03
CA LEU A 216 -5.74 15.72 -1.12
C LEU A 216 -5.94 16.46 -2.45
N LEU A 217 -6.81 17.46 -2.47
CA LEU A 217 -7.01 18.31 -3.65
C LEU A 217 -5.73 19.09 -3.99
N PHE A 218 -5.13 19.77 -3.00
CA PHE A 218 -3.86 20.47 -3.19
C PHE A 218 -2.73 19.54 -3.61
N PHE A 219 -2.62 18.38 -2.95
CA PHE A 219 -1.64 17.36 -3.30
C PHE A 219 -1.81 16.89 -4.74
N SER A 220 -3.04 16.61 -5.19
CA SER A 220 -3.33 16.17 -6.56
C SER A 220 -2.98 17.24 -7.59
N ILE A 221 -3.38 18.51 -7.34
CA ILE A 221 -3.06 19.64 -8.23
C ILE A 221 -1.54 19.82 -8.33
N PHE A 222 -0.83 19.78 -7.20
CA PHE A 222 0.63 19.89 -7.16
C PHE A 222 1.30 18.76 -7.93
N PHE A 223 0.84 17.52 -7.71
CA PHE A 223 1.36 16.34 -8.38
C PHE A 223 1.18 16.41 -9.90
N PHE A 224 -0.02 16.72 -10.39
CA PHE A 224 -0.27 16.88 -11.83
C PHE A 224 0.53 18.01 -12.43
N ARG A 225 0.69 19.14 -11.72
CA ARG A 225 1.46 20.26 -12.24
C ARG A 225 2.95 19.98 -12.35
N TYR A 226 3.47 19.09 -11.47
CA TYR A 226 4.87 18.70 -11.49
C TYR A 226 5.14 17.62 -12.55
N PHE A 227 4.33 16.57 -12.60
CA PHE A 227 4.54 15.42 -13.49
C PHE A 227 4.17 15.70 -14.95
N ASN A 228 3.10 16.44 -15.26
CA ASN A 228 2.76 16.81 -16.65
C ASN A 228 3.82 17.70 -17.30
N ARG A 229 4.76 18.23 -16.55
CA ARG A 229 5.85 19.03 -17.10
C ARG A 229 6.96 18.18 -17.70
N GLU A 230 7.07 16.93 -17.32
CA GLU A 230 8.11 16.00 -17.80
C GLU A 230 7.66 15.13 -18.98
N GLU A 231 6.37 14.89 -19.17
CA GLU A 231 5.87 14.04 -20.26
C GLU A 231 5.59 14.79 -21.58
N GLY A 232 5.79 16.11 -21.65
CA GLY A 232 5.84 16.87 -22.91
C GLY A 232 4.72 16.58 -23.92
N LEU A 233 3.44 16.46 -23.45
CA LEU A 233 2.25 16.41 -24.30
C LEU A 233 1.71 17.79 -24.55
#